data_ab3f3fc01281addbc338b7a29a23961a
#
_entry.id   ab3f3fc01281addbc338b7a29a23961a
#
_cell.length_a   1.000
_cell.length_b   1.000
_cell.length_c   1.000
_cell.angle_alpha   90.00
_cell.angle_beta   90.00
_cell.angle_gamma   90.00
#
_symmetry.space_group_name_H-M   'P 1'
#
loop_
_entity.id
_entity.type
_entity.pdbx_description
1 polymer ?
#
loop_
_entity_poly.entity_id
_entity_poly.type
_entity_poly.pdbx_seq_one_letter_code
_entity_poly.pdbx_strand_id
1 'polypeptide(L)'
;KRYPHRIENYYLGGNEVANSAVQKKIQSSDLPLVVSIGLPAARVARGLSGKRVVFCQVFNYEDTDLVTSWMKGVAATPPVNEQFRVWKQLSPRLKRVGVITGKNLRGLMEEVQAAARENGLELVHIEVRSDKETLYAYKQLIPKIQGLWLVPDNRVLSRDVIHDVMAQSVREGKQVAVFSHQ
;
A
#
# COMPACT_ATOMS: atom_id res chain seq x y z
N LYS A 1 8.18 18.83 21.33
CA LYS A 1 9.65 18.74 21.59
C LYS A 1 10.36 19.04 20.27
N ARG A 2 11.29 20.01 20.28
CA ARG A 2 12.08 20.36 19.10
C ARG A 2 13.14 19.27 18.90
N TYR A 3 13.24 18.71 17.69
CA TYR A 3 14.25 17.72 17.36
C TYR A 3 15.66 18.37 17.42
N PRO A 4 16.62 17.82 18.14
CA PRO A 4 17.88 18.51 18.42
C PRO A 4 18.91 18.46 17.28
N HIS A 5 18.57 17.79 16.17
CA HIS A 5 19.51 17.58 15.07
C HIS A 5 19.16 18.44 13.84
N ARG A 6 20.18 18.72 13.03
CA ARG A 6 20.02 19.41 11.74
C ARG A 6 19.21 18.53 10.78
N ILE A 7 18.17 19.11 10.18
CA ILE A 7 17.34 18.48 9.16
C ILE A 7 17.37 19.36 7.92
N GLU A 8 17.65 18.76 6.77
CA GLU A 8 17.55 19.41 5.46
C GLU A 8 16.43 18.76 4.66
N ASN A 9 15.54 19.57 4.09
CA ASN A 9 14.42 19.10 3.30
C ASN A 9 14.68 19.30 1.81
N TYR A 10 14.46 18.25 1.03
CA TYR A 10 14.57 18.26 -0.42
C TYR A 10 13.26 17.80 -1.04
N TYR A 11 12.78 18.52 -2.04
CA TYR A 11 11.57 18.19 -2.76
C TYR A 11 11.92 17.74 -4.19
N LEU A 12 11.32 16.65 -4.65
CA LEU A 12 11.49 16.15 -6.00
C LEU A 12 10.61 16.93 -6.95
N GLY A 13 11.20 17.40 -8.08
CA GLY A 13 10.50 18.23 -9.07
C GLY A 13 9.66 17.47 -10.10
N GLY A 14 9.49 16.15 -9.92
CA GLY A 14 8.68 15.33 -10.82
C GLY A 14 9.31 14.97 -12.17
N ASN A 15 10.54 15.43 -12.47
CA ASN A 15 11.29 15.05 -13.66
C ASN A 15 12.70 14.53 -13.32
N GLU A 16 13.30 13.76 -14.24
CA GLU A 16 14.59 13.09 -14.00
C GLU A 16 15.75 14.06 -13.75
N VAL A 17 15.77 15.20 -14.44
CA VAL A 17 16.84 16.21 -14.31
C VAL A 17 16.81 16.83 -12.91
N ALA A 18 15.64 17.24 -12.45
CA ALA A 18 15.47 17.79 -11.10
C ALA A 18 15.79 16.75 -10.03
N ASN A 19 15.38 15.51 -10.23
CA ASN A 19 15.65 14.41 -9.31
C ASN A 19 17.15 14.10 -9.20
N SER A 20 17.88 14.12 -10.34
CA SER A 20 19.33 13.94 -10.36
C SER A 20 20.08 15.08 -9.65
N ALA A 21 19.60 16.32 -9.79
CA ALA A 21 20.17 17.45 -9.07
C ALA A 21 19.99 17.34 -7.55
N VAL A 22 18.80 16.91 -7.10
CA VAL A 22 18.51 16.62 -5.69
C VAL A 22 19.40 15.48 -5.19
N GLN A 23 19.52 14.40 -5.94
CA GLN A 23 20.39 13.27 -5.58
C GLN A 23 21.84 13.70 -5.36
N LYS A 24 22.40 14.51 -6.27
CA LYS A 24 23.77 15.04 -6.14
C LYS A 24 23.92 15.91 -4.89
N LYS A 25 22.97 16.78 -4.58
CA LYS A 25 22.98 17.60 -3.37
C LYS A 25 22.98 16.75 -2.09
N ILE A 26 22.13 15.73 -2.02
CA ILE A 26 22.08 14.81 -0.89
C ILE A 26 23.39 14.03 -0.79
N GLN A 27 23.93 13.56 -1.90
CA GLN A 27 25.19 12.82 -1.94
C GLN A 27 26.35 13.64 -1.40
N SER A 28 26.44 14.94 -1.71
CA SER A 28 27.51 15.84 -1.24
C SER A 28 27.30 16.39 0.18
N SER A 29 26.12 16.19 0.79
CA SER A 29 25.89 16.63 2.16
C SER A 29 26.69 15.78 3.17
N ASP A 30 27.00 16.36 4.32
CA ASP A 30 27.66 15.69 5.44
C ASP A 30 26.73 14.81 6.30
N LEU A 31 25.40 14.88 6.04
CA LEU A 31 24.41 14.12 6.79
C LEU A 31 24.44 12.62 6.41
N PRO A 32 24.63 11.71 7.38
CA PRO A 32 24.80 10.28 7.10
C PRO A 32 23.50 9.52 6.89
N LEU A 33 22.36 10.11 7.30
CA LEU A 33 21.04 9.48 7.26
C LEU A 33 20.11 10.23 6.34
N VAL A 34 19.41 9.49 5.49
CA VAL A 34 18.38 10.01 4.59
C VAL A 34 17.05 9.36 4.91
N VAL A 35 16.01 10.16 5.08
CA VAL A 35 14.62 9.69 5.14
C VAL A 35 13.94 10.05 3.82
N SER A 36 13.50 9.05 3.08
CA SER A 36 12.79 9.26 1.82
C SER A 36 11.31 8.92 1.95
N ILE A 37 10.43 9.81 1.48
CA ILE A 37 8.99 9.70 1.62
C ILE A 37 8.37 9.46 0.24
N GLY A 38 7.73 8.32 0.06
CA GLY A 38 7.10 7.88 -1.18
C GLY A 38 8.06 7.20 -2.17
N LEU A 39 7.48 6.46 -3.11
CA LEU A 39 8.23 5.63 -4.07
C LEU A 39 9.22 6.41 -4.95
N PRO A 40 8.88 7.60 -5.50
CA PRO A 40 9.85 8.36 -6.29
C PRO A 40 11.09 8.76 -5.49
N ALA A 41 10.91 9.21 -4.24
CA ALA A 41 12.01 9.59 -3.35
C ALA A 41 12.85 8.36 -2.95
N ALA A 42 12.23 7.23 -2.69
CA ALA A 42 12.92 5.98 -2.39
C ALA A 42 13.80 5.50 -3.56
N ARG A 43 13.30 5.60 -4.80
CA ARG A 43 14.09 5.28 -6.01
C ARG A 43 15.30 6.19 -6.18
N VAL A 44 15.15 7.49 -5.96
CA VAL A 44 16.27 8.44 -5.99
C VAL A 44 17.28 8.13 -4.90
N ALA A 45 16.81 7.87 -3.67
CA ALA A 45 17.67 7.57 -2.54
C ALA A 45 18.42 6.25 -2.67
N ARG A 46 17.90 5.28 -3.43
CA ARG A 46 18.59 4.02 -3.72
C ARG A 46 19.94 4.21 -4.42
N GLY A 47 20.08 5.24 -5.21
CA GLY A 47 21.32 5.59 -5.90
C GLY A 47 22.37 6.31 -5.03
N LEU A 48 22.10 6.54 -3.75
CA LEU A 48 23.06 7.18 -2.83
C LEU A 48 24.07 6.15 -2.31
N SER A 49 25.33 6.51 -2.33
CA SER A 49 26.42 5.69 -1.78
C SER A 49 26.91 6.22 -0.44
N GLY A 50 27.27 5.32 0.48
CA GLY A 50 27.79 5.68 1.81
C GLY A 50 26.79 6.36 2.75
N LYS A 51 25.50 6.41 2.38
CA LYS A 51 24.39 6.93 3.20
C LYS A 51 23.54 5.79 3.72
N ARG A 52 23.02 5.93 4.92
CA ARG A 52 21.94 5.07 5.42
C ARG A 52 20.60 5.66 4.99
N VAL A 53 19.73 4.84 4.43
CA VAL A 53 18.43 5.29 3.93
C VAL A 53 17.32 4.57 4.68
N VAL A 54 16.35 5.32 5.19
CA VAL A 54 15.07 4.81 5.66
C VAL A 54 13.99 5.37 4.74
N PHE A 55 13.18 4.51 4.14
CA PHE A 55 12.06 4.96 3.33
C PHE A 55 10.72 4.59 3.98
N CYS A 56 9.71 5.40 3.72
CA CYS A 56 8.34 5.20 4.18
C CYS A 56 7.35 5.66 3.10
N GLN A 57 6.06 5.43 3.33
CA GLN A 57 4.98 5.76 2.38
C GLN A 57 5.17 5.07 1.01
N VAL A 58 5.73 3.87 1.00
CA VAL A 58 5.82 2.98 -0.17
C VAL A 58 4.96 1.77 0.11
N PHE A 59 3.92 1.61 -0.69
CA PHE A 59 3.03 0.45 -0.59
C PHE A 59 3.72 -0.79 -1.19
N ASN A 60 3.58 -1.93 -0.51
CA ASN A 60 4.08 -3.23 -0.95
C ASN A 60 5.55 -3.19 -1.39
N TYR A 61 6.39 -2.52 -0.59
CA TYR A 61 7.81 -2.32 -0.91
C TYR A 61 8.59 -3.64 -0.92
N GLU A 62 8.08 -4.68 -0.28
CA GLU A 62 8.65 -6.02 -0.24
C GLU A 62 8.75 -6.64 -1.65
N ASP A 63 7.79 -6.33 -2.53
CA ASP A 63 7.79 -6.76 -3.93
C ASP A 63 8.61 -5.83 -4.85
N THR A 64 9.35 -4.90 -4.25
CA THR A 64 10.23 -3.98 -4.96
C THR A 64 11.70 -4.34 -4.69
N ASP A 65 12.58 -3.79 -5.52
CA ASP A 65 14.02 -3.93 -5.34
C ASP A 65 14.64 -2.86 -4.41
N LEU A 66 13.81 -2.19 -3.59
CA LEU A 66 14.24 -1.07 -2.73
C LEU A 66 15.05 -1.51 -1.52
N VAL A 67 14.74 -2.67 -0.93
CA VAL A 67 15.41 -3.13 0.29
C VAL A 67 16.83 -3.61 -0.03
N THR A 68 17.80 -3.03 0.67
CA THR A 68 19.22 -3.36 0.53
C THR A 68 19.90 -3.40 1.92
N SER A 69 21.22 -3.64 1.97
CA SER A 69 21.98 -3.59 3.23
C SER A 69 21.99 -2.20 3.86
N TRP A 70 21.93 -1.14 3.07
CA TRP A 70 21.95 0.27 3.53
C TRP A 70 20.60 0.97 3.48
N MET A 71 19.58 0.34 2.91
CA MET A 71 18.26 0.91 2.71
C MET A 71 17.18 0.02 3.32
N LYS A 72 16.42 0.56 4.28
CA LYS A 72 15.36 -0.14 5.01
C LYS A 72 14.02 0.55 4.81
N GLY A 73 12.96 -0.23 4.73
CA GLY A 73 11.59 0.27 4.61
C GLY A 73 10.85 0.30 5.95
N VAL A 74 9.95 1.28 6.07
CA VAL A 74 8.89 1.28 7.08
C VAL A 74 7.58 1.05 6.34
N ALA A 75 6.87 -0.01 6.72
CA ALA A 75 5.59 -0.36 6.09
C ALA A 75 4.60 0.81 6.16
N ALA A 76 3.95 1.09 5.04
CA ALA A 76 2.95 2.15 4.93
C ALA A 76 1.59 1.72 5.50
N THR A 77 1.36 0.42 5.58
CA THR A 77 0.11 -0.17 6.05
C THR A 77 0.35 -1.04 7.29
N PRO A 78 -0.61 -1.11 8.19
CA PRO A 78 -0.55 -2.09 9.27
C PRO A 78 -0.50 -3.52 8.70
N PRO A 79 0.09 -4.49 9.42
CA PRO A 79 0.05 -5.89 9.02
C PRO A 79 -1.38 -6.38 8.75
N VAL A 80 -1.58 -7.16 7.71
CA VAL A 80 -2.92 -7.61 7.28
C VAL A 80 -3.65 -8.35 8.41
N ASN A 81 -2.93 -9.14 9.18
CA ASN A 81 -3.50 -9.85 10.32
C ASN A 81 -4.12 -8.90 11.36
N GLU A 82 -3.43 -7.80 11.68
CA GLU A 82 -3.96 -6.77 12.59
C GLU A 82 -5.21 -6.08 12.02
N GLN A 83 -5.22 -5.80 10.72
CA GLN A 83 -6.38 -5.22 10.04
C GLN A 83 -7.61 -6.14 10.17
N PHE A 84 -7.45 -7.43 9.88
CA PHE A 84 -8.55 -8.40 9.96
C PHE A 84 -8.98 -8.67 11.39
N ARG A 85 -8.05 -8.70 12.32
CA ARG A 85 -8.34 -8.82 13.75
C ARG A 85 -9.21 -7.68 14.25
N VAL A 86 -8.82 -6.44 13.97
CA VAL A 86 -9.59 -5.24 14.33
C VAL A 86 -10.96 -5.23 13.64
N TRP A 87 -11.00 -5.55 12.35
CA TRP A 87 -12.26 -5.61 11.61
C TRP A 87 -13.22 -6.66 12.21
N LYS A 88 -12.69 -7.82 12.58
CA LYS A 88 -13.46 -8.87 13.24
C LYS A 88 -13.98 -8.45 14.61
N GLN A 89 -13.21 -7.68 15.38
CA GLN A 89 -13.66 -7.12 16.67
C GLN A 89 -14.81 -6.11 16.48
N LEU A 90 -14.73 -5.24 15.48
CA LEU A 90 -15.79 -4.27 15.14
C LEU A 90 -17.03 -4.96 14.54
N SER A 91 -16.84 -6.08 13.88
CA SER A 91 -17.88 -6.83 13.17
C SER A 91 -17.78 -8.33 13.46
N PRO A 92 -18.22 -8.80 14.66
CA PRO A 92 -18.08 -10.21 15.05
C PRO A 92 -18.78 -11.21 14.11
N ARG A 93 -19.81 -10.77 13.39
CA ARG A 93 -20.55 -11.57 12.42
C ARG A 93 -19.91 -11.65 11.04
N LEU A 94 -18.84 -10.91 10.80
CA LEU A 94 -18.09 -10.95 9.53
C LEU A 94 -17.51 -12.35 9.33
N LYS A 95 -17.80 -12.98 8.22
CA LYS A 95 -17.32 -14.33 7.87
C LYS A 95 -16.64 -14.35 6.51
N ARG A 96 -17.18 -13.64 5.51
CA ARG A 96 -16.68 -13.65 4.12
C ARG A 96 -16.26 -12.28 3.67
N VAL A 97 -14.99 -12.19 3.29
CA VAL A 97 -14.34 -10.96 2.83
C VAL A 97 -13.94 -11.11 1.37
N GLY A 98 -14.35 -10.15 0.55
CA GLY A 98 -13.93 -10.05 -0.85
C GLY A 98 -12.64 -9.25 -0.98
N VAL A 99 -11.82 -9.63 -1.94
CA VAL A 99 -10.61 -8.91 -2.33
C VAL A 99 -10.51 -8.91 -3.85
N ILE A 100 -10.23 -7.75 -4.43
CA ILE A 100 -9.95 -7.61 -5.86
C ILE A 100 -8.54 -7.04 -6.00
N THR A 101 -7.70 -7.69 -6.79
CA THR A 101 -6.32 -7.26 -7.05
C THR A 101 -5.98 -7.30 -8.52
N GLY A 102 -5.00 -6.51 -8.91
CA GLY A 102 -4.29 -6.72 -10.16
C GLY A 102 -3.33 -7.91 -10.10
N LYS A 103 -2.68 -8.18 -11.22
CA LYS A 103 -1.62 -9.20 -11.30
C LYS A 103 -0.41 -8.84 -10.46
N ASN A 104 0.39 -9.85 -10.12
CA ASN A 104 1.70 -9.70 -9.44
C ASN A 104 1.64 -9.27 -7.96
N LEU A 105 0.55 -9.57 -7.24
CA LEU A 105 0.46 -9.41 -5.79
C LEU A 105 0.45 -10.76 -5.05
N ARG A 106 1.18 -11.75 -5.56
CA ARG A 106 1.15 -13.11 -5.03
C ARG A 106 1.62 -13.16 -3.57
N GLY A 107 2.75 -12.52 -3.25
CA GLY A 107 3.27 -12.46 -1.87
C GLY A 107 2.27 -11.84 -0.90
N LEU A 108 1.67 -10.70 -1.27
CA LEU A 108 0.60 -10.08 -0.48
C LEU A 108 -0.60 -11.03 -0.31
N MET A 109 -0.99 -11.73 -1.36
CA MET A 109 -2.15 -12.64 -1.29
C MET A 109 -1.91 -13.87 -0.43
N GLU A 110 -0.67 -14.35 -0.33
CA GLU A 110 -0.30 -15.41 0.62
C GLU A 110 -0.44 -14.92 2.07
N GLU A 111 0.03 -13.72 2.39
CA GLU A 111 -0.16 -13.06 3.69
C GLU A 111 -1.65 -12.87 4.01
N VAL A 112 -2.42 -12.35 3.05
CA VAL A 112 -3.87 -12.11 3.21
C VAL A 112 -4.63 -13.41 3.48
N GLN A 113 -4.30 -14.48 2.79
CA GLN A 113 -4.91 -15.79 3.01
C GLN A 113 -4.58 -16.36 4.39
N ALA A 114 -3.32 -16.20 4.84
CA ALA A 114 -2.92 -16.62 6.18
C ALA A 114 -3.67 -15.82 7.25
N ALA A 115 -3.68 -14.50 7.13
CA ALA A 115 -4.39 -13.59 8.04
C ALA A 115 -5.90 -13.87 8.09
N ALA A 116 -6.53 -14.16 6.95
CA ALA A 116 -7.95 -14.52 6.90
C ALA A 116 -8.23 -15.80 7.69
N ARG A 117 -7.43 -16.86 7.50
CA ARG A 117 -7.56 -18.12 8.24
C ARG A 117 -7.39 -17.92 9.74
N GLU A 118 -6.38 -17.18 10.17
CA GLU A 118 -6.11 -16.90 11.59
C GLU A 118 -7.27 -16.16 12.27
N ASN A 119 -7.98 -15.31 11.52
CA ASN A 119 -9.13 -14.56 12.04
C ASN A 119 -10.49 -15.23 11.77
N GLY A 120 -10.52 -16.48 11.31
CA GLY A 120 -11.76 -17.20 11.01
C GLY A 120 -12.59 -16.54 9.90
N LEU A 121 -11.91 -15.97 8.90
CA LEU A 121 -12.51 -15.36 7.72
C LEU A 121 -12.30 -16.24 6.48
N GLU A 122 -13.34 -16.34 5.67
CA GLU A 122 -13.28 -16.90 4.33
C GLU A 122 -12.95 -15.79 3.34
N LEU A 123 -11.89 -15.97 2.55
CA LEU A 123 -11.47 -15.01 1.55
C LEU A 123 -12.01 -15.38 0.16
N VAL A 124 -12.68 -14.45 -0.48
CA VAL A 124 -13.12 -14.57 -1.88
C VAL A 124 -12.30 -13.60 -2.71
N HIS A 125 -11.31 -14.11 -3.46
CA HIS A 125 -10.38 -13.30 -4.25
C HIS A 125 -10.68 -13.39 -5.74
N ILE A 126 -10.64 -12.24 -6.42
CA ILE A 126 -10.68 -12.15 -7.89
C ILE A 126 -9.50 -11.31 -8.37
N GLU A 127 -8.70 -11.88 -9.27
CA GLU A 127 -7.64 -11.15 -9.97
C GLU A 127 -8.21 -10.55 -11.26
N VAL A 128 -7.88 -9.27 -11.52
CA VAL A 128 -8.34 -8.49 -12.66
C VAL A 128 -7.18 -7.81 -13.37
N ARG A 129 -7.44 -7.27 -14.56
CA ARG A 129 -6.42 -6.63 -15.41
C ARG A 129 -6.68 -5.15 -15.67
N SER A 130 -7.88 -4.67 -15.34
CA SER A 130 -8.31 -3.31 -15.61
C SER A 130 -9.44 -2.85 -14.70
N ASP A 131 -9.66 -1.56 -14.65
CA ASP A 131 -10.76 -0.91 -13.95
C ASP A 131 -12.15 -1.45 -14.36
N LYS A 132 -12.35 -1.71 -15.65
CA LYS A 132 -13.61 -2.28 -16.15
C LYS A 132 -13.85 -3.68 -15.60
N GLU A 133 -12.80 -4.50 -15.56
CA GLU A 133 -12.89 -5.83 -14.96
C GLU A 133 -13.13 -5.76 -13.45
N THR A 134 -12.61 -4.74 -12.77
CA THR A 134 -12.83 -4.53 -11.33
C THR A 134 -14.30 -4.32 -11.01
N LEU A 135 -15.00 -3.46 -11.75
CA LEU A 135 -16.43 -3.24 -11.54
C LEU A 135 -17.26 -4.50 -11.81
N TYR A 136 -16.89 -5.25 -12.84
CA TYR A 136 -17.56 -6.52 -13.15
C TYR A 136 -17.30 -7.56 -12.05
N ALA A 137 -16.06 -7.72 -11.63
CA ALA A 137 -15.67 -8.62 -10.56
C ALA A 137 -16.37 -8.27 -9.24
N TYR A 138 -16.50 -6.97 -8.93
CA TYR A 138 -17.18 -6.52 -7.74
C TYR A 138 -18.67 -6.91 -7.75
N LYS A 139 -19.36 -6.75 -8.88
CA LYS A 139 -20.76 -7.22 -9.02
C LYS A 139 -20.92 -8.72 -8.77
N GLN A 140 -19.92 -9.51 -9.13
CA GLN A 140 -19.93 -10.95 -8.86
C GLN A 140 -19.62 -11.29 -7.40
N LEU A 141 -18.84 -10.44 -6.71
CA LEU A 141 -18.49 -10.62 -5.31
C LEU A 141 -19.61 -10.26 -4.35
N ILE A 142 -20.35 -9.17 -4.62
CA ILE A 142 -21.38 -8.62 -3.72
C ILE A 142 -22.29 -9.70 -3.10
N PRO A 143 -22.90 -10.62 -3.86
CA PRO A 143 -23.79 -11.60 -3.26
C PRO A 143 -23.09 -12.65 -2.39
N LYS A 144 -21.78 -12.77 -2.49
CA LYS A 144 -20.97 -13.81 -1.83
C LYS A 144 -20.28 -13.33 -0.58
N ILE A 145 -20.17 -12.01 -0.37
CA ILE A 145 -19.35 -11.40 0.70
C ILE A 145 -20.19 -10.56 1.65
N GLN A 146 -19.67 -10.33 2.83
CA GLN A 146 -20.22 -9.41 3.83
C GLN A 146 -19.40 -8.12 3.89
N GLY A 147 -18.11 -8.18 3.53
CA GLY A 147 -17.23 -7.05 3.49
C GLY A 147 -16.24 -7.13 2.33
N LEU A 148 -15.77 -5.98 1.88
CA LEU A 148 -14.73 -5.83 0.87
C LEU A 148 -13.49 -5.23 1.53
N TRP A 149 -12.34 -5.86 1.38
CA TRP A 149 -11.05 -5.29 1.74
C TRP A 149 -10.41 -4.67 0.49
N LEU A 150 -10.28 -3.34 0.51
CA LEU A 150 -9.68 -2.59 -0.60
C LEU A 150 -8.17 -2.55 -0.46
N VAL A 151 -7.50 -3.17 -1.41
CA VAL A 151 -6.04 -3.07 -1.59
C VAL A 151 -5.74 -1.83 -2.42
N PRO A 152 -4.84 -0.94 -2.01
CA PRO A 152 -4.46 0.23 -2.80
C PRO A 152 -3.62 -0.18 -4.03
N ASP A 153 -4.27 -0.64 -5.07
CA ASP A 153 -3.67 -1.02 -6.36
C ASP A 153 -4.20 -0.12 -7.47
N ASN A 154 -3.49 0.98 -7.74
CA ASN A 154 -3.89 1.99 -8.73
C ASN A 154 -3.98 1.47 -10.17
N ARG A 155 -3.51 0.24 -10.43
CA ARG A 155 -3.60 -0.38 -11.77
C ARG A 155 -5.01 -0.86 -12.09
N VAL A 156 -5.79 -1.16 -11.06
CA VAL A 156 -7.13 -1.75 -11.18
C VAL A 156 -8.18 -1.03 -10.31
N LEU A 157 -7.76 -0.05 -9.51
CA LEU A 157 -8.59 0.76 -8.64
C LEU A 157 -8.33 2.25 -8.91
N SER A 158 -8.88 2.76 -10.01
CA SER A 158 -8.93 4.21 -10.25
C SER A 158 -9.86 4.89 -9.25
N ARG A 159 -9.77 6.20 -9.15
CA ARG A 159 -10.62 7.01 -8.28
C ARG A 159 -12.11 6.78 -8.56
N ASP A 160 -12.48 6.71 -9.84
CA ASP A 160 -13.88 6.53 -10.27
C ASP A 160 -14.37 5.14 -9.87
N VAL A 161 -13.54 4.10 -10.07
CA VAL A 161 -13.86 2.72 -9.66
C VAL A 161 -14.04 2.62 -8.16
N ILE A 162 -13.15 3.25 -7.38
CA ILE A 162 -13.28 3.27 -5.90
C ILE A 162 -14.62 3.93 -5.50
N HIS A 163 -14.94 5.06 -6.11
CA HIS A 163 -16.20 5.76 -5.83
C HIS A 163 -17.42 4.86 -6.12
N ASP A 164 -17.47 4.20 -7.28
CA ASP A 164 -18.56 3.31 -7.66
C ASP A 164 -18.68 2.10 -6.75
N VAL A 165 -17.55 1.48 -6.41
CA VAL A 165 -17.47 0.33 -5.49
C VAL A 165 -17.97 0.73 -4.09
N MET A 166 -17.55 1.88 -3.59
CA MET A 166 -18.00 2.40 -2.29
C MET A 166 -19.51 2.69 -2.29
N ALA A 167 -20.01 3.40 -3.31
CA ALA A 167 -21.42 3.72 -3.43
C ALA A 167 -22.28 2.45 -3.51
N GLN A 168 -21.84 1.45 -4.27
CA GLN A 168 -22.55 0.18 -4.39
C GLN A 168 -22.49 -0.61 -3.08
N SER A 169 -21.33 -0.62 -2.37
CA SER A 169 -21.19 -1.27 -1.08
C SER A 169 -22.19 -0.74 -0.06
N VAL A 170 -22.34 0.58 0.01
CA VAL A 170 -23.30 1.22 0.93
C VAL A 170 -24.73 0.80 0.58
N ARG A 171 -25.11 0.83 -0.70
CA ARG A 171 -26.47 0.42 -1.14
C ARG A 171 -26.78 -1.03 -0.80
N GLU A 172 -25.77 -1.91 -0.89
CA GLU A 172 -25.91 -3.35 -0.64
C GLU A 172 -25.64 -3.75 0.84
N GLY A 173 -25.47 -2.75 1.71
CA GLY A 173 -25.16 -2.99 3.13
C GLY A 173 -23.88 -3.77 3.37
N LYS A 174 -22.88 -3.64 2.49
CA LYS A 174 -21.58 -4.30 2.64
C LYS A 174 -20.63 -3.40 3.40
N GLN A 175 -19.83 -4.01 4.24
CA GLN A 175 -18.73 -3.30 4.91
C GLN A 175 -17.57 -3.10 3.93
N VAL A 176 -16.86 -2.01 4.07
CA VAL A 176 -15.63 -1.77 3.32
C VAL A 176 -14.52 -1.40 4.28
N ALA A 177 -13.43 -2.14 4.26
CA ALA A 177 -12.22 -1.81 4.99
C ALA A 177 -11.18 -1.27 4.03
N VAL A 178 -10.68 -0.08 4.34
CA VAL A 178 -9.64 0.62 3.60
C VAL A 178 -8.53 0.98 4.59
N PHE A 179 -7.33 0.53 4.32
CA PHE A 179 -6.16 0.79 5.17
C PHE A 179 -5.08 1.53 4.39
N SER A 180 -5.47 2.51 3.60
CA SER A 180 -4.57 3.37 2.84
C SER A 180 -4.54 4.77 3.43
N HIS A 181 -3.36 5.39 3.38
CA HIS A 181 -3.15 6.78 3.71
C HIS A 181 -3.07 7.58 2.41
N GLN A 182 -4.18 7.97 1.85
CA GLN A 182 -4.23 9.00 0.81
C GLN A 182 -5.30 10.01 1.14
#